data_0afc223548202c7ed41512721a439fae
#
_entry.id   0afc223548202c7ed41512721a439fae
#
_cell.length_a   1.000
_cell.length_b   1.000
_cell.length_c   1.000
_cell.angle_alpha   90.00
_cell.angle_beta   90.00
_cell.angle_gamma   90.00
#
_symmetry.space_group_name_H-M   'P 1'
#
loop_
_entity.id
_entity.type
_entity.pdbx_description
1 polymer ?
#
loop_
_entity_poly.entity_id
_entity_poly.type
_entity_poly.pdbx_seq_one_letter_code
_entity_poly.pdbx_strand_id
1 'polypeptide(L)'
;MGRYPVPKDRPYDQDYFARYQQLADTELGHELTASRIRLVARHYSGTVVDVGIGAGQFVEARPDTKGYDVNPAGVEWLKKRGAWANLYRDRYPALTFWDSLEHIDRPDVAVGKAEKWVFVSVPIFLGAEHVLRSKHYRKSEHIWYWTHRGLVRWFETQGFVLAEKNNIETQLGREGIGSYAFARVE
;
A
#
# COMPACT_ATOMS: atom_id res chain seq x y z
N MET A 1 -1.88 1.09 -17.74
CA MET A 1 -2.57 0.36 -16.66
C MET A 1 -3.19 -0.90 -17.25
N GLY A 2 -2.95 -2.03 -16.61
CA GLY A 2 -3.57 -3.32 -16.95
C GLY A 2 -4.26 -3.92 -15.73
N ARG A 3 -5.32 -4.70 -15.97
CA ARG A 3 -6.05 -5.42 -14.93
C ARG A 3 -6.15 -6.90 -15.31
N TYR A 4 -5.87 -7.78 -14.34
CA TYR A 4 -6.07 -9.22 -14.46
C TYR A 4 -7.29 -9.67 -13.65
N PRO A 5 -7.85 -10.86 -13.95
CA PRO A 5 -8.89 -11.44 -13.12
C PRO A 5 -8.45 -11.58 -11.65
N VAL A 6 -9.40 -11.44 -10.73
CA VAL A 6 -9.14 -11.66 -9.31
C VAL A 6 -8.75 -13.13 -9.09
N PRO A 7 -7.62 -13.42 -8.44
CA PRO A 7 -7.24 -14.79 -8.11
C PRO A 7 -8.32 -15.47 -7.23
N LYS A 8 -8.60 -16.74 -7.51
CA LYS A 8 -9.60 -17.51 -6.74
C LYS A 8 -9.09 -17.83 -5.33
N ASP A 9 -7.82 -18.23 -5.26
CA ASP A 9 -7.18 -18.62 -4.00
C ASP A 9 -6.10 -17.59 -3.66
N ARG A 10 -6.24 -16.94 -2.50
CA ARG A 10 -5.28 -15.97 -1.99
C ARG A 10 -4.59 -16.56 -0.76
N PRO A 11 -3.26 -16.57 -0.66
CA PRO A 11 -2.52 -17.17 0.43
C PRO A 11 -2.46 -16.26 1.67
N TYR A 12 -3.60 -15.72 2.11
CA TYR A 12 -3.66 -14.81 3.26
C TYR A 12 -4.06 -15.61 4.51
N ASP A 13 -3.10 -16.36 5.05
CA ASP A 13 -3.23 -17.19 6.24
C ASP A 13 -2.21 -16.77 7.34
N GLN A 14 -2.16 -17.55 8.40
CA GLN A 14 -1.24 -17.28 9.51
C GLN A 14 0.23 -17.45 9.10
N ASP A 15 0.56 -18.40 8.25
CA ASP A 15 1.92 -18.62 7.77
C ASP A 15 2.39 -17.47 6.88
N TYR A 16 1.48 -16.93 6.06
CA TYR A 16 1.74 -15.71 5.28
C TYR A 16 2.09 -14.54 6.22
N PHE A 17 1.29 -14.32 7.26
CA PHE A 17 1.52 -13.25 8.23
C PHE A 17 2.87 -13.42 8.96
N ALA A 18 3.16 -14.62 9.47
CA ALA A 18 4.40 -14.93 10.18
C ALA A 18 5.65 -14.71 9.29
N ARG A 19 5.58 -15.10 8.01
CA ARG A 19 6.67 -14.88 7.05
C ARG A 19 6.93 -13.38 6.84
N TYR A 20 5.91 -12.56 6.76
CA TYR A 20 6.07 -11.11 6.64
C TYR A 20 6.67 -10.48 7.89
N GLN A 21 6.35 -11.00 9.08
CA GLN A 21 6.98 -10.55 10.33
C GLN A 21 8.49 -10.82 10.32
N GLN A 22 8.93 -12.00 9.85
CA GLN A 22 10.36 -12.30 9.73
C GLN A 22 11.09 -11.37 8.73
N LEU A 23 10.45 -11.04 7.60
CA LEU A 23 11.01 -10.11 6.62
C LEU A 23 11.07 -8.67 7.15
N ALA A 24 10.09 -8.27 7.94
CA ALA A 24 10.02 -6.95 8.54
C ALA A 24 11.13 -6.71 9.58
N ASP A 25 11.54 -7.75 10.30
CA ASP A 25 12.60 -7.71 11.32
C ASP A 25 14.02 -7.80 10.71
N THR A 26 14.19 -7.28 9.52
CA THR A 26 15.49 -7.14 8.84
C THR A 26 15.88 -5.67 8.76
N GLU A 27 17.19 -5.41 8.57
CA GLU A 27 17.69 -4.04 8.35
C GLU A 27 16.94 -3.36 7.20
N LEU A 28 16.75 -4.06 6.08
CA LEU A 28 15.95 -3.57 4.96
C LEU A 28 14.50 -3.26 5.36
N GLY A 29 13.86 -4.11 6.16
CA GLY A 29 12.49 -3.91 6.64
C GLY A 29 12.37 -2.63 7.48
N HIS A 30 13.33 -2.39 8.37
CA HIS A 30 13.40 -1.16 9.18
C HIS A 30 13.62 0.09 8.32
N GLU A 31 14.56 0.04 7.36
CA GLU A 31 14.83 1.15 6.44
C GLU A 31 13.62 1.49 5.54
N LEU A 32 12.92 0.48 5.04
CA LEU A 32 11.69 0.66 4.27
C LEU A 32 10.62 1.36 5.12
N THR A 33 10.39 0.87 6.33
CA THR A 33 9.41 1.45 7.24
C THR A 33 9.77 2.90 7.59
N ALA A 34 11.01 3.18 7.89
CA ALA A 34 11.50 4.54 8.15
C ALA A 34 11.31 5.47 6.93
N SER A 35 11.57 4.97 5.71
CA SER A 35 11.39 5.74 4.48
C SER A 35 9.91 6.08 4.22
N ARG A 36 9.01 5.14 4.49
CA ARG A 36 7.55 5.32 4.39
C ARG A 36 7.03 6.32 5.41
N ILE A 37 7.51 6.24 6.67
CA ILE A 37 7.19 7.23 7.71
C ILE A 37 7.66 8.62 7.29
N ARG A 38 8.88 8.76 6.76
CA ARG A 38 9.39 10.05 6.27
C ARG A 38 8.56 10.60 5.10
N LEU A 39 8.10 9.75 4.17
CA LEU A 39 7.22 10.18 3.09
C LEU A 39 5.91 10.75 3.64
N VAL A 40 5.25 10.05 4.55
CA VAL A 40 4.02 10.53 5.19
C VAL A 40 4.27 11.83 5.95
N ALA A 41 5.32 11.89 6.78
CA ALA A 41 5.60 13.03 7.65
C ALA A 41 5.87 14.34 6.90
N ARG A 42 6.35 14.29 5.65
CA ARG A 42 6.52 15.50 4.81
C ARG A 42 5.21 16.16 4.42
N HIS A 43 4.11 15.42 4.42
CA HIS A 43 2.81 15.89 3.92
C HIS A 43 1.70 15.89 4.98
N TYR A 44 1.78 14.97 5.95
CA TYR A 44 0.70 14.76 6.89
C TYR A 44 1.20 14.23 8.24
N SER A 45 0.77 14.87 9.32
CA SER A 45 1.16 14.51 10.71
C SER A 45 0.05 13.85 11.52
N GLY A 46 -1.20 13.82 11.01
CA GLY A 46 -2.35 13.26 11.75
C GLY A 46 -2.49 11.75 11.62
N THR A 47 -3.65 11.25 12.01
CA THR A 47 -3.97 9.81 11.98
C THR A 47 -4.04 9.28 10.55
N VAL A 48 -3.40 8.14 10.31
CA VAL A 48 -3.49 7.37 9.07
C VAL A 48 -4.08 5.99 9.29
N VAL A 49 -4.63 5.39 8.24
CA VAL A 49 -4.97 3.96 8.24
C VAL A 49 -4.11 3.26 7.20
N ASP A 50 -3.33 2.30 7.66
CA ASP A 50 -2.52 1.42 6.81
C ASP A 50 -3.37 0.28 6.27
N VAL A 51 -3.49 0.17 4.96
CA VAL A 51 -4.36 -0.78 4.27
C VAL A 51 -3.53 -1.91 3.68
N GLY A 52 -3.73 -3.13 4.22
CA GLY A 52 -2.86 -4.28 3.95
C GLY A 52 -1.58 -4.17 4.77
N ILE A 53 -1.69 -4.37 6.09
CA ILE A 53 -0.63 -4.09 7.07
C ILE A 53 0.62 -4.96 6.94
N GLY A 54 0.57 -6.05 6.14
CA GLY A 54 1.66 -7.00 6.08
C GLY A 54 2.04 -7.53 7.46
N ALA A 55 3.23 -7.17 7.95
CA ALA A 55 3.71 -7.54 9.29
C ALA A 55 3.19 -6.63 10.42
N GLY A 56 2.53 -5.52 10.10
CA GLY A 56 2.12 -4.51 11.08
C GLY A 56 3.22 -3.52 11.47
N GLN A 57 4.42 -3.63 10.90
CA GLN A 57 5.59 -2.83 11.29
C GLN A 57 5.37 -1.32 11.13
N PHE A 58 4.69 -0.89 10.06
CA PHE A 58 4.37 0.53 9.86
C PHE A 58 3.39 1.05 10.94
N VAL A 59 2.40 0.23 11.32
CA VAL A 59 1.43 0.55 12.39
C VAL A 59 2.13 0.69 13.74
N GLU A 60 3.10 -0.18 14.04
CA GLU A 60 3.87 -0.12 15.30
C GLU A 60 4.84 1.07 15.34
N ALA A 61 5.53 1.32 14.22
CA ALA A 61 6.61 2.30 14.20
C ALA A 61 6.13 3.75 14.09
N ARG A 62 4.90 4.00 13.61
CA ARG A 62 4.35 5.35 13.45
C ARG A 62 3.21 5.58 14.45
N PRO A 63 3.33 6.53 15.40
CA PRO A 63 2.22 6.95 16.26
C PRO A 63 0.98 7.35 15.46
N ASP A 64 -0.20 7.28 16.07
CA ASP A 64 -1.49 7.62 15.46
C ASP A 64 -1.80 6.87 14.16
N THR A 65 -1.32 5.63 14.06
CA THR A 65 -1.61 4.75 12.93
C THR A 65 -2.56 3.63 13.35
N LYS A 66 -3.64 3.48 12.59
CA LYS A 66 -4.51 2.31 12.62
C LYS A 66 -4.24 1.43 11.40
N GLY A 67 -4.80 0.24 11.37
CA GLY A 67 -4.64 -0.68 10.25
C GLY A 67 -5.93 -1.34 9.83
N TYR A 68 -5.97 -1.73 8.56
CA TYR A 68 -6.97 -2.60 7.98
C TYR A 68 -6.28 -3.74 7.22
N ASP A 69 -6.75 -4.96 7.40
CA ASP A 69 -6.29 -6.11 6.65
C ASP A 69 -7.45 -7.06 6.34
N VAL A 70 -7.27 -7.90 5.31
CA VAL A 70 -8.19 -9.00 4.97
C VAL A 70 -7.73 -10.33 5.57
N ASN A 71 -6.44 -10.43 5.98
CA ASN A 71 -5.89 -11.59 6.65
C ASN A 71 -6.43 -11.68 8.09
N PRO A 72 -7.11 -12.78 8.49
CA PRO A 72 -7.64 -12.93 9.84
C PRO A 72 -6.57 -12.76 10.94
N ALA A 73 -5.34 -13.24 10.71
CA ALA A 73 -4.23 -13.09 11.66
C ALA A 73 -3.84 -11.61 11.84
N GLY A 74 -3.77 -10.83 10.75
CA GLY A 74 -3.53 -9.39 10.78
C GLY A 74 -4.65 -8.64 11.50
N VAL A 75 -5.91 -9.00 11.23
CA VAL A 75 -7.08 -8.42 11.92
C VAL A 75 -7.05 -8.69 13.42
N GLU A 76 -6.73 -9.90 13.82
CA GLU A 76 -6.61 -10.27 15.23
C GLU A 76 -5.47 -9.50 15.92
N TRP A 77 -4.32 -9.41 15.24
CA TRP A 77 -3.15 -8.65 15.70
C TRP A 77 -3.48 -7.16 15.93
N LEU A 78 -4.22 -6.53 14.99
CA LEU A 78 -4.68 -5.15 15.10
C LEU A 78 -5.69 -4.96 16.25
N LYS A 79 -6.64 -5.88 16.39
CA LYS A 79 -7.67 -5.81 17.45
C LYS A 79 -7.05 -5.92 18.85
N LYS A 80 -6.08 -6.81 19.05
CA LYS A 80 -5.34 -6.95 20.32
C LYS A 80 -4.62 -5.66 20.74
N ARG A 81 -4.25 -4.80 19.77
CA ARG A 81 -3.58 -3.50 20.00
C ARG A 81 -4.53 -2.30 20.02
N GLY A 82 -5.83 -2.50 19.81
CA GLY A 82 -6.78 -1.41 19.68
C GLY A 82 -6.55 -0.53 18.44
N ALA A 83 -5.80 -1.05 17.46
CA ALA A 83 -5.40 -0.35 16.25
C ALA A 83 -6.24 -0.72 15.01
N TRP A 84 -7.24 -1.58 15.14
CA TRP A 84 -8.07 -1.99 14.02
C TRP A 84 -9.01 -0.87 13.54
N ALA A 85 -9.09 -0.68 12.23
CA ALA A 85 -10.01 0.22 11.56
C ALA A 85 -10.85 -0.55 10.53
N ASN A 86 -12.12 -0.21 10.35
CA ASN A 86 -12.93 -0.78 9.27
C ASN A 86 -12.88 0.14 8.05
N LEU A 87 -12.01 -0.15 7.09
CA LEU A 87 -11.81 0.66 5.90
C LEU A 87 -13.11 1.01 5.17
N TYR A 88 -14.03 0.06 5.05
CA TYR A 88 -15.23 0.24 4.22
C TYR A 88 -16.41 0.88 4.95
N ARG A 89 -16.36 0.93 6.28
CA ARG A 89 -17.42 1.56 7.09
C ARG A 89 -17.26 3.07 7.18
N ASP A 90 -16.06 3.54 7.46
CA ASP A 90 -15.79 4.93 7.81
C ASP A 90 -15.01 5.65 6.69
N ARG A 91 -14.74 6.94 6.87
CA ARG A 91 -13.79 7.73 6.08
C ARG A 91 -12.62 8.14 6.99
N TYR A 92 -11.45 8.36 6.37
CA TYR A 92 -10.23 8.61 7.12
C TYR A 92 -9.45 9.77 6.50
N PRO A 93 -8.84 10.62 7.32
CA PRO A 93 -8.05 11.75 6.82
C PRO A 93 -6.94 11.33 5.85
N ALA A 94 -6.27 10.21 6.12
CA ALA A 94 -5.21 9.69 5.25
C ALA A 94 -5.20 8.15 5.24
N LEU A 95 -4.90 7.59 4.07
CA LEU A 95 -4.67 6.15 3.87
C LEU A 95 -3.27 5.89 3.35
N THR A 96 -2.70 4.75 3.74
CA THR A 96 -1.45 4.25 3.18
C THR A 96 -1.67 2.87 2.55
N PHE A 97 -0.98 2.60 1.44
CA PHE A 97 -1.02 1.34 0.70
C PHE A 97 0.42 0.95 0.33
N TRP A 98 1.04 0.13 1.18
CA TRP A 98 2.43 -0.32 0.98
C TRP A 98 2.42 -1.70 0.34
N ASP A 99 2.58 -1.77 -0.99
CA ASP A 99 2.46 -3.02 -1.78
C ASP A 99 1.12 -3.74 -1.57
N SER A 100 0.04 -2.98 -1.49
CA SER A 100 -1.29 -3.53 -1.23
C SER A 100 -2.36 -3.06 -2.22
N LEU A 101 -2.23 -1.86 -2.82
CA LEU A 101 -3.22 -1.31 -3.74
C LEU A 101 -3.42 -2.19 -4.99
N GLU A 102 -2.37 -2.81 -5.49
CA GLU A 102 -2.38 -3.70 -6.65
C GLU A 102 -3.12 -5.02 -6.41
N HIS A 103 -3.38 -5.36 -5.15
CA HIS A 103 -4.13 -6.56 -4.76
C HIS A 103 -5.63 -6.31 -4.53
N ILE A 104 -6.07 -5.06 -4.51
CA ILE A 104 -7.47 -4.69 -4.21
C ILE A 104 -8.30 -4.73 -5.49
N ASP A 105 -9.40 -5.49 -5.50
CA ASP A 105 -10.28 -5.62 -6.67
C ASP A 105 -10.93 -4.28 -7.05
N ARG A 106 -11.43 -3.54 -6.05
CA ARG A 106 -12.06 -2.23 -6.21
C ARG A 106 -11.24 -1.14 -5.48
N PRO A 107 -10.05 -0.78 -6.04
CA PRO A 107 -9.18 0.23 -5.43
C PRO A 107 -9.84 1.63 -5.40
N ASP A 108 -10.76 1.92 -6.31
CA ASP A 108 -11.60 3.11 -6.33
C ASP A 108 -12.42 3.25 -5.05
N VAL A 109 -13.06 2.17 -4.58
CA VAL A 109 -13.83 2.16 -3.33
C VAL A 109 -12.93 2.36 -2.12
N ALA A 110 -11.77 1.70 -2.08
CA ALA A 110 -10.80 1.82 -1.00
C ALA A 110 -10.23 3.25 -0.91
N VAL A 111 -9.69 3.77 -2.02
CA VAL A 111 -9.12 5.12 -2.12
C VAL A 111 -10.17 6.21 -1.87
N GLY A 112 -11.42 5.99 -2.30
CA GLY A 112 -12.55 6.87 -2.02
C GLY A 112 -12.83 7.12 -0.53
N LYS A 113 -12.27 6.28 0.37
CA LYS A 113 -12.38 6.44 1.83
C LYS A 113 -11.39 7.46 2.41
N ALA A 114 -10.37 7.88 1.65
CA ALA A 114 -9.46 8.93 2.08
C ALA A 114 -10.10 10.32 1.89
N GLU A 115 -9.95 11.19 2.89
CA GLU A 115 -10.49 12.55 2.88
C GLU A 115 -9.47 13.57 2.39
N LYS A 116 -8.17 13.37 2.67
CA LYS A 116 -7.11 14.35 2.39
C LYS A 116 -5.94 13.76 1.64
N TRP A 117 -5.40 12.61 2.09
CA TRP A 117 -4.16 12.06 1.59
C TRP A 117 -4.24 10.58 1.29
N VAL A 118 -3.55 10.18 0.23
CA VAL A 118 -3.25 8.76 -0.05
C VAL A 118 -1.75 8.63 -0.33
N PHE A 119 -1.11 7.71 0.39
CA PHE A 119 0.31 7.36 0.20
C PHE A 119 0.39 5.93 -0.35
N VAL A 120 1.21 5.72 -1.38
CA VAL A 120 1.25 4.45 -2.09
C VAL A 120 2.67 4.06 -2.43
N SER A 121 3.04 2.80 -2.19
CA SER A 121 4.18 2.16 -2.85
C SER A 121 3.68 0.98 -3.65
N VAL A 122 3.97 0.96 -4.96
CA VAL A 122 3.51 -0.10 -5.87
C VAL A 122 4.56 -0.40 -6.95
N PRO A 123 4.55 -1.60 -7.54
CA PRO A 123 5.34 -1.89 -8.72
C PRO A 123 4.94 -0.99 -9.90
N ILE A 124 5.93 -0.36 -10.53
CA ILE A 124 5.74 0.51 -11.69
C ILE A 124 6.37 -0.11 -12.94
N PHE A 125 5.59 -0.16 -13.99
CA PHE A 125 5.97 -0.78 -15.25
C PHE A 125 6.12 0.24 -16.37
N LEU A 126 6.97 -0.05 -17.36
CA LEU A 126 7.17 0.81 -18.53
C LEU A 126 6.11 0.56 -19.61
N GLY A 127 5.43 -0.58 -19.58
CA GLY A 127 4.41 -0.99 -20.52
C GLY A 127 4.11 -2.49 -20.39
N ALA A 128 3.23 -3.02 -21.25
CA ALA A 128 2.77 -4.41 -21.20
C ALA A 128 3.92 -5.43 -21.32
N GLU A 129 4.85 -5.21 -22.24
CA GLU A 129 6.02 -6.09 -22.41
C GLU A 129 6.91 -6.13 -21.17
N HIS A 130 7.07 -5.00 -20.50
CA HIS A 130 7.84 -4.92 -19.25
C HIS A 130 7.15 -5.70 -18.13
N VAL A 131 5.81 -5.66 -18.04
CA VAL A 131 5.04 -6.47 -17.07
C VAL A 131 5.42 -7.93 -17.17
N LEU A 132 5.38 -8.50 -18.38
CA LEU A 132 5.59 -9.94 -18.60
C LEU A 132 7.01 -10.42 -18.28
N ARG A 133 8.00 -9.52 -18.25
CA ARG A 133 9.41 -9.81 -17.94
C ARG A 133 9.80 -9.48 -16.49
N SER A 134 8.92 -8.77 -15.77
CA SER A 134 9.22 -8.28 -14.44
C SER A 134 9.03 -9.36 -13.38
N LYS A 135 9.93 -9.34 -12.35
CA LYS A 135 9.75 -10.14 -11.13
C LYS A 135 8.46 -9.83 -10.37
N HIS A 136 7.87 -8.66 -10.63
CA HIS A 136 6.59 -8.23 -10.05
C HIS A 136 5.36 -8.71 -10.84
N TYR A 137 5.55 -9.55 -11.88
CA TYR A 137 4.44 -10.20 -12.56
C TYR A 137 3.94 -11.40 -11.76
N ARG A 138 2.93 -11.20 -10.92
CA ARG A 138 2.37 -12.19 -9.99
C ARG A 138 0.88 -12.40 -10.25
N LYS A 139 0.55 -13.29 -11.17
CA LYS A 139 -0.84 -13.56 -11.59
C LYS A 139 -1.76 -14.03 -10.45
N SER A 140 -1.20 -14.71 -9.43
CA SER A 140 -1.93 -15.23 -8.29
C SER A 140 -2.19 -14.21 -7.18
N GLU A 141 -1.58 -13.03 -7.28
CA GLU A 141 -1.63 -12.01 -6.24
C GLU A 141 -2.05 -10.65 -6.77
N HIS A 142 -1.38 -10.16 -7.86
CA HIS A 142 -1.61 -8.84 -8.40
C HIS A 142 -2.78 -8.82 -9.37
N ILE A 143 -3.73 -7.90 -9.12
CA ILE A 143 -4.87 -7.62 -10.00
C ILE A 143 -4.53 -6.46 -10.93
N TRP A 144 -3.79 -5.45 -10.42
CA TRP A 144 -3.48 -4.23 -11.13
C TRP A 144 -2.00 -4.08 -11.45
N TYR A 145 -1.72 -3.61 -12.67
CA TYR A 145 -0.38 -3.35 -13.18
C TYR A 145 -0.30 -1.91 -13.68
N TRP A 146 0.48 -1.10 -12.99
CA TRP A 146 0.51 0.34 -13.16
C TRP A 146 1.75 0.78 -13.94
N THR A 147 1.58 1.66 -14.96
CA THR A 147 2.65 2.56 -15.37
C THR A 147 2.58 3.82 -14.49
N HIS A 148 3.68 4.56 -14.34
CA HIS A 148 3.66 5.84 -13.62
C HIS A 148 2.53 6.76 -14.11
N ARG A 149 2.47 7.01 -15.41
CA ARG A 149 1.42 7.85 -16.02
C ARG A 149 0.00 7.29 -15.81
N GLY A 150 -0.12 5.97 -15.86
CA GLY A 150 -1.41 5.30 -15.64
C GLY A 150 -1.90 5.43 -14.20
N LEU A 151 -0.99 5.31 -13.22
CA LEU A 151 -1.30 5.49 -11.80
C LEU A 151 -1.73 6.94 -11.52
N VAL A 152 -0.94 7.92 -11.96
CA VAL A 152 -1.25 9.35 -11.74
C VAL A 152 -2.61 9.70 -12.32
N ARG A 153 -2.86 9.36 -13.59
CA ARG A 153 -4.17 9.63 -14.23
C ARG A 153 -5.33 8.95 -13.53
N TRP A 154 -5.11 7.73 -13.04
CA TRP A 154 -6.16 7.04 -12.30
C TRP A 154 -6.48 7.77 -10.99
N PHE A 155 -5.46 8.21 -10.23
CA PHE A 155 -5.69 9.01 -9.03
C PHE A 155 -6.37 10.36 -9.32
N GLU A 156 -6.06 11.00 -10.44
CA GLU A 156 -6.76 12.20 -10.91
C GLU A 156 -8.27 11.93 -11.12
N THR A 157 -8.65 10.78 -11.69
CA THR A 157 -10.06 10.39 -11.82
C THR A 157 -10.73 10.09 -10.48
N GLN A 158 -9.97 9.84 -9.42
CA GLN A 158 -10.47 9.67 -8.06
C GLN A 158 -10.52 11.00 -7.26
N GLY A 159 -10.18 12.13 -7.87
CA GLY A 159 -10.15 13.44 -7.23
C GLY A 159 -8.89 13.70 -6.41
N PHE A 160 -7.75 13.14 -6.81
CA PHE A 160 -6.47 13.37 -6.17
C PHE A 160 -5.42 13.88 -7.17
N VAL A 161 -4.51 14.71 -6.71
CA VAL A 161 -3.35 15.19 -7.48
C VAL A 161 -2.06 14.66 -6.89
N LEU A 162 -1.07 14.42 -7.75
CA LEU A 162 0.25 14.00 -7.34
C LEU A 162 0.98 15.15 -6.63
N ALA A 163 1.31 14.97 -5.35
CA ALA A 163 2.11 15.92 -4.56
C ALA A 163 3.60 15.54 -4.53
N GLU A 164 3.92 14.26 -4.41
CA GLU A 164 5.31 13.78 -4.43
C GLU A 164 5.40 12.40 -5.10
N LYS A 165 6.50 12.18 -5.81
CA LYS A 165 6.97 10.87 -6.26
C LYS A 165 8.42 10.70 -5.90
N ASN A 166 8.80 9.54 -5.38
CA ASN A 166 10.20 9.16 -5.22
C ASN A 166 10.44 7.68 -5.57
N ASN A 167 11.68 7.28 -5.60
CA ASN A 167 12.12 5.91 -5.88
C ASN A 167 13.03 5.37 -4.76
N ILE A 168 12.83 5.85 -3.53
CA ILE A 168 13.68 5.47 -2.40
C ILE A 168 13.66 3.97 -2.15
N GLU A 169 12.51 3.30 -2.31
CA GLU A 169 12.42 1.85 -2.15
C GLU A 169 13.24 1.10 -3.22
N THR A 170 13.31 1.61 -4.45
CA THR A 170 14.20 1.08 -5.48
C THR A 170 15.67 1.25 -5.08
N GLN A 171 16.05 2.38 -4.51
CA GLN A 171 17.43 2.64 -4.02
C GLN A 171 17.79 1.71 -2.84
N LEU A 172 16.82 1.32 -2.04
CA LEU A 172 16.97 0.34 -0.95
C LEU A 172 16.94 -1.13 -1.46
N GLY A 173 17.04 -1.37 -2.76
CA GLY A 173 17.10 -2.71 -3.37
C GLY A 173 15.74 -3.28 -3.81
N ARG A 174 14.65 -2.56 -3.66
CA ARG A 174 13.32 -2.96 -4.15
C ARG A 174 13.07 -2.44 -5.57
N GLU A 175 13.88 -2.91 -6.52
CA GLU A 175 13.83 -2.49 -7.91
C GLU A 175 12.41 -2.47 -8.48
N GLY A 176 12.05 -1.36 -9.15
CA GLY A 176 10.78 -1.18 -9.84
C GLY A 176 9.63 -0.69 -8.95
N ILE A 177 9.87 -0.45 -7.66
CA ILE A 177 8.84 0.13 -6.77
C ILE A 177 8.93 1.67 -6.82
N GLY A 178 7.79 2.30 -7.08
CA GLY A 178 7.62 3.75 -6.97
C GLY A 178 6.78 4.10 -5.75
N SER A 179 7.20 5.13 -5.00
CA SER A 179 6.48 5.65 -3.84
C SER A 179 5.89 7.02 -4.15
N TYR A 180 4.65 7.24 -3.72
CA TYR A 180 3.84 8.39 -4.12
C TYR A 180 3.08 8.97 -2.92
N ALA A 181 2.89 10.29 -2.92
CA ALA A 181 1.92 10.99 -2.09
C ALA A 181 0.92 11.70 -3.01
N PHE A 182 -0.37 11.48 -2.78
CA PHE A 182 -1.48 12.11 -3.50
C PHE A 182 -2.33 12.92 -2.52
N ALA A 183 -2.59 14.17 -2.87
CA ALA A 183 -3.49 15.06 -2.14
C ALA A 183 -4.86 15.09 -2.79
N ARG A 184 -5.94 15.11 -2.00
CA ARG A 184 -7.28 15.31 -2.53
C ARG A 184 -7.42 16.75 -3.06
N VAL A 185 -8.02 16.89 -4.21
CA VAL A 185 -8.45 18.21 -4.75
C VAL A 185 -9.68 18.66 -3.98
N GLU A 186 -9.66 19.89 -3.48
CA GLU A 186 -10.81 20.55 -2.85
C GLU A 186 -11.92 20.88 -3.87
#